data_5c37ea2a847053236486ab2ccae5db6a
#
_entry.id   5c37ea2a847053236486ab2ccae5db6a
#
_cell.length_a   1.000
_cell.length_b   1.000
_cell.length_c   1.000
_cell.angle_alpha   90.00
_cell.angle_beta   90.00
_cell.angle_gamma   90.00
#
_symmetry.space_group_name_H-M   'P 1'
#
loop_
_entity.id
_entity.type
_entity.pdbx_description
1 polymer ?
#
loop_
_entity_poly.entity_id
_entity_poly.type
_entity_poly.pdbx_seq_one_letter_code
_entity_poly.pdbx_strand_id
1 'polypeptide(L)'
;MAKLVVVEIHNKVDKMTAAVMSKEHPKEKELYFYTNLEVLMAEKGLSIAELSERTSVAQSTIRSLIRGKLKRLDSLSTGKLAQFFNCKLDDLYVMKWE
;
A
#
# COMPACT_ATOMS: atom_id res chain seq x y z
N MET A 1 -10.21 27.01 22.51
CA MET A 1 -10.04 26.90 22.22
C MET A 1 -10.09 26.53 22.19
N ALA A 2 -10.04 26.17 21.71
CA ALA A 2 -9.62 25.88 21.41
C ALA A 2 -9.92 25.67 21.06
N LYS A 3 -9.95 25.58 20.72
CA LYS A 3 -9.95 25.38 20.18
C LYS A 3 -9.69 25.29 19.68
N LEU A 4 -9.46 25.30 19.19
CA LEU A 4 -8.89 25.28 18.60
C LEU A 4 -8.70 24.77 18.45
N VAL A 5 -8.68 24.61 18.51
CA VAL A 5 -8.29 24.33 18.26
C VAL A 5 -8.55 23.55 17.92
N VAL A 6 -8.85 23.21 17.61
CA VAL A 6 -8.91 22.83 17.18
C VAL A 6 -9.36 22.78 16.60
N VAL A 7 -9.62 23.02 16.09
CA VAL A 7 -9.67 23.34 15.60
C VAL A 7 -9.44 23.68 15.39
N GLU A 8 -9.16 24.03 15.47
CA GLU A 8 -8.63 24.41 15.25
C GLU A 8 -8.19 23.94 15.16
N ILE A 9 -8.17 23.34 15.29
CA ILE A 9 -7.66 22.87 15.17
C ILE A 9 -8.16 22.38 14.57
N HIS A 10 -8.62 22.26 13.98
CA HIS A 10 -8.89 22.10 13.46
C HIS A 10 -9.14 22.65 13.06
N ASN A 11 -9.23 23.45 13.02
CA ASN A 11 -8.84 24.20 12.74
C ASN A 11 -8.00 24.83 13.12
N LYS A 12 -7.82 25.07 13.58
CA LYS A 12 -6.70 25.34 13.83
C LYS A 12 -5.90 24.31 13.77
N VAL A 13 -6.40 23.60 14.11
CA VAL A 13 -5.81 22.54 13.89
C VAL A 13 -5.64 22.27 12.55
N ASP A 14 -6.44 22.67 11.83
CA ASP A 14 -6.30 22.42 10.56
C ASP A 14 -5.19 23.01 9.95
N LYS A 15 -4.76 24.18 10.16
CA LYS A 15 -3.66 24.69 9.61
C LYS A 15 -2.46 24.10 10.18
N MET A 16 -2.43 23.79 11.42
CA MET A 16 -1.33 23.19 12.01
C MET A 16 -1.11 21.79 11.52
N THR A 17 -2.16 21.07 11.29
CA THR A 17 -2.12 19.74 10.79
C THR A 17 -1.51 19.68 9.41
N ALA A 18 -1.87 20.60 8.58
CA ALA A 18 -1.33 20.62 7.24
C ALA A 18 0.15 20.88 7.26
N ALA A 19 0.62 21.73 8.12
CA ALA A 19 2.01 22.04 8.22
C ALA A 19 2.81 20.83 8.70
N VAL A 20 2.28 20.12 9.64
CA VAL A 20 2.93 18.95 10.15
C VAL A 20 3.01 17.88 9.09
N MET A 21 1.96 17.69 8.35
CA MET A 21 1.97 16.71 7.31
C MET A 21 2.98 17.04 6.24
N SER A 22 3.14 18.29 5.93
CA SER A 22 4.09 18.71 4.96
C SER A 22 5.50 18.37 5.38
N LYS A 23 5.81 18.39 6.64
CA LYS A 23 7.11 18.05 7.13
C LYS A 23 7.39 16.56 7.03
N GLU A 24 6.35 15.77 7.07
CA GLU A 24 6.50 14.34 7.03
C GLU A 24 6.71 13.82 5.61
N HIS A 25 6.49 14.64 4.59
CA HIS A 25 6.59 14.22 3.20
C HIS A 25 7.59 15.10 2.47
N PRO A 26 8.86 14.73 2.49
CA PRO A 26 9.88 15.54 1.84
C PRO A 26 9.57 15.72 0.36
N LYS A 27 9.79 16.88 -0.17
CA LYS A 27 9.41 17.21 -1.54
C LYS A 27 10.12 16.38 -2.57
N GLU A 28 11.34 15.96 -2.26
CA GLU A 28 12.12 15.25 -3.23
C GLU A 28 11.76 13.77 -3.31
N LYS A 29 10.89 13.30 -2.44
CA LYS A 29 10.59 11.89 -2.38
C LYS A 29 9.16 11.61 -2.79
N GLU A 30 8.95 10.45 -3.34
CA GLU A 30 7.64 10.00 -3.75
C GLU A 30 7.28 8.74 -2.99
N LEU A 31 6.00 8.51 -2.86
CA LEU A 31 5.51 7.32 -2.20
C LEU A 31 5.49 6.15 -3.17
N TYR A 32 6.06 5.05 -2.76
CA TYR A 32 6.03 3.82 -3.53
C TYR A 32 5.52 2.68 -2.65
N PHE A 33 4.93 1.71 -3.29
CA PHE A 33 4.46 0.50 -2.63
C PHE A 33 5.29 -0.69 -3.11
N TYR A 34 5.61 -1.56 -2.18
CA TYR A 34 6.28 -2.83 -2.48
C TYR A 34 5.41 -3.95 -1.93
N THR A 35 5.47 -5.13 -2.51
CA THR A 35 4.64 -6.22 -2.02
C THR A 35 5.46 -7.26 -1.27
N ASN A 36 4.80 -7.95 -0.37
CA ASN A 36 5.33 -9.13 0.28
C ASN A 36 4.88 -10.40 -0.44
N LEU A 37 4.43 -10.26 -1.68
CA LEU A 37 3.79 -11.33 -2.40
C LEU A 37 4.69 -12.54 -2.57
N GLU A 38 5.95 -12.31 -2.83
CA GLU A 38 6.91 -13.37 -3.02
C GLU A 38 7.05 -14.23 -1.77
N VAL A 39 7.08 -13.59 -0.61
CA VAL A 39 7.16 -14.28 0.67
C VAL A 39 5.89 -15.08 0.91
N LEU A 40 4.74 -14.48 0.66
CA LEU A 40 3.47 -15.15 0.85
C LEU A 40 3.32 -16.37 -0.07
N MET A 41 3.78 -16.23 -1.30
CA MET A 41 3.78 -17.33 -2.26
C MET A 41 4.69 -18.46 -1.79
N ALA A 42 5.88 -18.10 -1.32
CA ALA A 42 6.83 -19.09 -0.85
C ALA A 42 6.30 -19.88 0.34
N GLU A 43 5.61 -19.21 1.22
CA GLU A 43 5.03 -19.86 2.39
C GLU A 43 3.99 -20.92 1.99
N LYS A 44 3.33 -20.73 0.89
CA LYS A 44 2.32 -21.67 0.41
C LYS A 44 2.84 -22.57 -0.71
N GLY A 45 4.08 -22.39 -1.10
CA GLY A 45 4.67 -23.19 -2.18
C GLY A 45 4.01 -22.98 -3.53
N LEU A 46 3.63 -21.75 -3.84
CA LEU A 46 2.90 -21.45 -5.07
C LEU A 46 3.81 -20.81 -6.11
N SER A 47 3.63 -21.22 -7.36
CA SER A 47 4.26 -20.56 -8.50
C SER A 47 3.37 -19.39 -8.95
N ILE A 48 3.91 -18.54 -9.81
CA ILE A 48 3.14 -17.46 -10.40
C ILE A 48 1.94 -18.00 -11.17
N ALA A 49 2.15 -19.07 -11.93
CA ALA A 49 1.07 -19.65 -12.72
C ALA A 49 -0.05 -20.18 -11.81
N GLU A 50 0.33 -20.83 -10.73
CA GLU A 50 -0.67 -21.36 -9.79
C GLU A 50 -1.43 -20.24 -9.10
N LEU A 51 -0.73 -19.21 -8.68
CA LEU A 51 -1.39 -18.09 -8.04
C LEU A 51 -2.35 -17.40 -9.00
N SER A 52 -1.92 -17.20 -10.24
CA SER A 52 -2.77 -16.60 -11.26
C SER A 52 -4.05 -17.42 -11.47
N GLU A 53 -3.90 -18.71 -11.54
CA GLU A 53 -5.02 -19.59 -11.77
C GLU A 53 -6.01 -19.55 -10.60
N ARG A 54 -5.52 -19.53 -9.39
CA ARG A 54 -6.37 -19.57 -8.20
C ARG A 54 -7.02 -18.25 -7.88
N THR A 55 -6.41 -17.15 -8.29
CA THR A 55 -6.93 -15.83 -7.93
C THR A 55 -7.57 -15.10 -9.10
N SER A 56 -7.36 -15.59 -10.31
CA SER A 56 -7.79 -14.91 -11.53
C SER A 56 -7.10 -13.57 -11.74
N VAL A 57 -5.93 -13.40 -11.14
CA VAL A 57 -5.09 -12.24 -11.39
C VAL A 57 -4.08 -12.62 -12.47
N ALA A 58 -3.93 -11.81 -13.48
CA ALA A 58 -3.05 -12.12 -14.60
C ALA A 58 -1.62 -12.32 -14.14
N GLN A 59 -0.91 -13.25 -14.78
CA GLN A 59 0.48 -13.51 -14.44
C GLN A 59 1.34 -12.28 -14.60
N SER A 60 1.10 -11.47 -15.61
CA SER A 60 1.85 -10.23 -15.83
C SER A 60 1.67 -9.27 -14.67
N THR A 61 0.47 -9.20 -14.13
CA THR A 61 0.19 -8.36 -12.96
C THR A 61 0.95 -8.88 -11.75
N ILE A 62 0.96 -10.18 -11.53
CA ILE A 62 1.68 -10.78 -10.42
C ILE A 62 3.18 -10.51 -10.54
N ARG A 63 3.74 -10.66 -11.72
CA ARG A 63 5.15 -10.38 -11.95
C ARG A 63 5.49 -8.93 -11.69
N SER A 64 4.62 -8.02 -12.10
CA SER A 64 4.83 -6.60 -11.85
C SER A 64 4.80 -6.29 -10.37
N LEU A 65 3.91 -6.92 -9.64
CA LEU A 65 3.81 -6.73 -8.19
C LEU A 65 5.06 -7.24 -7.48
N ILE A 66 5.59 -8.37 -7.88
CA ILE A 66 6.77 -8.94 -7.27
C ILE A 66 7.99 -8.08 -7.57
N ARG A 67 8.08 -7.57 -8.81
CA ARG A 67 9.28 -6.92 -9.30
C ARG A 67 9.47 -5.52 -8.79
N GLY A 68 8.43 -4.80 -8.48
CA GLY A 68 8.69 -3.46 -8.49
C GLY A 68 8.23 -2.51 -7.52
N LYS A 69 8.58 -1.30 -7.79
CA LYS A 69 8.05 -0.13 -7.17
C LYS A 69 6.73 0.19 -7.81
N LEU A 70 5.72 0.36 -7.01
CA LEU A 70 4.38 0.66 -7.51
C LEU A 70 3.97 2.04 -7.04
N LYS A 71 3.47 2.86 -7.94
CA LYS A 71 2.92 4.15 -7.57
C LYS A 71 1.43 4.07 -7.30
N ARG A 72 0.79 3.02 -7.75
CA ARG A 72 -0.64 2.82 -7.60
C ARG A 72 -0.93 1.41 -7.20
N LEU A 73 -2.03 1.22 -6.54
CA LEU A 73 -2.53 -0.11 -6.20
C LEU A 73 -3.85 -0.32 -6.92
N ASP A 74 -3.95 -1.45 -7.62
CA ASP A 74 -5.20 -1.82 -8.26
C ASP A 74 -6.08 -2.52 -7.22
N SER A 75 -7.22 -1.95 -6.93
CA SER A 75 -8.08 -2.45 -5.87
C SER A 75 -8.60 -3.85 -6.14
N LEU A 76 -8.87 -4.18 -7.38
CA LEU A 76 -9.41 -5.49 -7.71
C LEU A 76 -8.36 -6.58 -7.50
N SER A 77 -7.16 -6.40 -8.05
CA SER A 77 -6.08 -7.36 -7.86
C SER A 77 -5.67 -7.46 -6.41
N THR A 78 -5.57 -6.32 -5.73
CA THR A 78 -5.23 -6.27 -4.32
C THR A 78 -6.25 -7.04 -3.50
N GLY A 79 -7.52 -6.82 -3.78
CA GLY A 79 -8.59 -7.51 -3.05
C GLY A 79 -8.56 -9.02 -3.26
N LYS A 80 -8.33 -9.45 -4.49
CA LYS A 80 -8.26 -10.88 -4.79
C LYS A 80 -7.09 -11.55 -4.07
N LEU A 81 -5.93 -10.89 -4.07
CA LEU A 81 -4.76 -11.45 -3.43
C LEU A 81 -4.89 -11.44 -1.91
N ALA A 82 -5.37 -10.36 -1.35
CA ALA A 82 -5.57 -10.28 0.10
C ALA A 82 -6.56 -11.33 0.58
N GLN A 83 -7.63 -11.53 -0.19
CA GLN A 83 -8.63 -12.53 0.14
C GLN A 83 -8.06 -13.94 0.05
N PHE A 84 -7.29 -14.21 -1.01
CA PHE A 84 -6.69 -15.53 -1.20
C PHE A 84 -5.72 -15.87 -0.07
N PHE A 85 -4.88 -14.91 0.31
CA PHE A 85 -3.90 -15.12 1.38
C PHE A 85 -4.50 -14.89 2.77
N ASN A 86 -5.72 -14.43 2.83
CA ASN A 86 -6.42 -14.14 4.08
C ASN A 86 -5.59 -13.19 4.95
N CYS A 87 -5.16 -12.10 4.37
CA CYS A 87 -4.32 -11.14 5.05
C CYS A 87 -4.85 -9.72 4.86
N LYS A 88 -4.31 -8.82 5.62
CA LYS A 88 -4.68 -7.41 5.54
C LYS A 88 -3.83 -6.70 4.51
N LEU A 89 -4.24 -5.50 4.16
CA LEU A 89 -3.52 -4.69 3.19
C LEU A 89 -2.07 -4.46 3.61
N ASP A 90 -1.84 -4.16 4.86
CA ASP A 90 -0.51 -3.89 5.37
C ASP A 90 0.34 -5.15 5.52
N ASP A 91 -0.25 -6.33 5.45
CA ASP A 91 0.51 -7.57 5.36
C ASP A 91 0.95 -7.84 3.93
N LEU A 92 0.23 -7.29 2.97
CA LEU A 92 0.49 -7.50 1.56
C LEU A 92 1.42 -6.46 0.97
N TYR A 93 1.28 -5.21 1.40
CA TYR A 93 2.06 -4.10 0.86
C TYR A 93 2.86 -3.38 1.92
N VAL A 94 3.99 -2.81 1.49
CA VAL A 94 4.82 -1.96 2.32
C VAL A 94 4.96 -0.61 1.61
N MET A 95 4.79 0.47 2.33
CA MET A 95 4.93 1.81 1.78
C MET A 95 6.32 2.35 2.07
N LYS A 96 6.92 2.97 1.08
CA LYS A 96 8.23 3.60 1.27
C LYS A 96 8.28 4.94 0.53
N TRP A 97 8.94 5.90 1.13
CA TRP A 97 9.20 7.19 0.52
C TRP A 97 10.60 7.17 -0.08
N GLU A 98 10.69 7.37 -1.37
CA GLU A 98 11.99 7.33 -2.06
C GLU A 98 12.19 8.48 -3.03
#